data_f6eb5cdf4b25b065e6c92a550522bb99
#
_entry.id   f6eb5cdf4b25b065e6c92a550522bb99
#
_cell.length_a   1.000
_cell.length_b   1.000
_cell.length_c   1.000
_cell.angle_alpha   90.00
_cell.angle_beta   90.00
_cell.angle_gamma   90.00
#
_symmetry.space_group_name_H-M   'P 1'
#
loop_
_entity.id
_entity.type
_entity.pdbx_description
1 polymer ?
#
loop_
_entity_poly.entity_id
_entity_poly.type
_entity_poly.pdbx_seq_one_letter_code
_entity_poly.pdbx_strand_id
1 'polypeptide(L)'
;KLFEEDTGLKVVNDNKIRVDPIHPFITTNLDGMVVGEKVPVEYKMMGVWDGEIPDYYFSQIQHQMMVTQAPYCYFVVLKVAQPRLLSIQKYNRDEQFITDLREKEIKFWNENVLKGIPPEPEEVRDMKLLNPKSEDGSSTELEDKDPVFDSIKDYIDMRNEIKGLKKKMDTLKLNVMSWMGDNESAMYLDRKVISWKSTKDYLEFDETGFCKDFPDIYKKYTRNKAGHRRFLIKEIIYEKK
;
A
#
# COMPACT_ATOMS: atom_id res chain seq x y z
N LYS A 1 -11.15 -7.14 23.81
CA LYS A 1 -11.96 -8.27 24.35
C LYS A 1 -11.27 -9.61 24.10
N LEU A 2 -11.06 -10.05 22.80
CA LEU A 2 -10.38 -11.34 22.54
C LEU A 2 -8.97 -11.39 23.14
N PHE A 3 -8.17 -10.34 22.99
CA PHE A 3 -6.85 -10.24 23.61
C PHE A 3 -6.90 -10.42 25.16
N GLU A 4 -7.89 -9.81 25.80
CA GLU A 4 -8.06 -9.92 27.26
C GLU A 4 -8.51 -11.32 27.70
N GLU A 5 -9.33 -11.99 26.86
CA GLU A 5 -9.75 -13.38 27.08
C GLU A 5 -8.56 -14.35 26.97
N ASP A 6 -7.65 -14.12 26.00
CA ASP A 6 -6.50 -14.99 25.76
C ASP A 6 -5.34 -14.74 26.74
N THR A 7 -5.15 -13.50 27.19
CA THR A 7 -3.97 -13.12 28.00
C THR A 7 -4.30 -12.89 29.48
N GLY A 8 -5.56 -12.65 29.83
CA GLY A 8 -5.97 -12.17 31.16
C GLY A 8 -5.61 -10.71 31.45
N LEU A 9 -4.94 -10.01 30.52
CA LEU A 9 -4.53 -8.62 30.68
C LEU A 9 -5.66 -7.68 30.26
N LYS A 10 -5.94 -6.66 31.06
CA LYS A 10 -6.90 -5.62 30.71
C LYS A 10 -6.26 -4.55 29.83
N VAL A 11 -6.96 -4.12 28.79
CA VAL A 11 -6.52 -3.07 27.88
C VAL A 11 -7.52 -1.93 27.88
N VAL A 12 -7.03 -0.72 27.96
CA VAL A 12 -7.81 0.51 27.76
C VAL A 12 -7.47 1.15 26.44
N ASN A 13 -8.49 1.68 25.75
CA ASN A 13 -8.26 2.48 24.55
C ASN A 13 -7.53 3.76 24.95
N ASP A 14 -6.44 4.05 24.28
CA ASP A 14 -5.67 5.27 24.49
C ASP A 14 -5.93 6.27 23.37
N ASN A 15 -6.96 7.08 23.54
CA ASN A 15 -7.35 8.08 22.56
C ASN A 15 -6.54 9.39 22.65
N LYS A 16 -5.39 9.35 23.34
CA LYS A 16 -4.54 10.52 23.53
C LYS A 16 -3.37 10.49 22.56
N ILE A 17 -3.01 11.67 22.06
CA ILE A 17 -1.72 11.85 21.40
C ILE A 17 -0.64 11.82 22.48
N ARG A 18 0.29 10.87 22.34
CA ARG A 18 1.49 10.76 23.18
C ARG A 18 2.60 11.56 22.53
N VAL A 19 3.38 12.23 23.35
CA VAL A 19 4.45 13.15 22.91
C VAL A 19 5.77 12.65 23.47
N ASP A 20 6.81 12.62 22.64
CA ASP A 20 8.15 12.29 23.08
C ASP A 20 8.64 13.37 24.10
N PRO A 21 9.18 12.97 25.27
CA PRO A 21 9.53 13.92 26.30
C PRO A 21 10.69 14.85 25.93
N ILE A 22 11.50 14.47 24.93
CA ILE A 22 12.69 15.24 24.50
C ILE A 22 12.37 16.05 23.24
N HIS A 23 11.62 15.46 22.30
CA HIS A 23 11.30 16.04 21.01
C HIS A 23 9.78 16.15 20.82
N PRO A 24 9.14 17.27 21.22
CA PRO A 24 7.68 17.41 21.24
C PRO A 24 6.98 17.28 19.87
N PHE A 25 7.71 17.37 18.77
CA PHE A 25 7.18 17.14 17.42
C PHE A 25 7.07 15.63 17.09
N ILE A 26 7.75 14.75 17.84
CA ILE A 26 7.62 13.29 17.73
C ILE A 26 6.43 12.86 18.57
N THR A 27 5.41 12.34 17.91
CA THR A 27 4.15 11.98 18.56
C THR A 27 3.64 10.64 18.07
N THR A 28 2.86 9.95 18.92
CA THR A 28 2.21 8.70 18.54
C THR A 28 0.80 8.59 19.09
N ASN A 29 -0.03 7.82 18.39
CA ASN A 29 -1.31 7.31 18.87
C ASN A 29 -1.17 5.81 19.13
N LEU A 30 -1.90 5.30 20.10
CA LEU A 30 -1.91 3.88 20.46
C LEU A 30 -3.32 3.32 20.24
N ASP A 31 -3.43 2.10 19.74
CA ASP A 31 -4.71 1.40 19.69
C ASP A 31 -5.18 1.01 21.09
N GLY A 32 -4.23 0.68 21.95
CA GLY A 32 -4.53 0.37 23.35
C GLY A 32 -3.29 0.37 24.25
N MET A 33 -3.55 0.32 25.55
CA MET A 33 -2.52 0.23 26.58
C MET A 33 -2.92 -0.78 27.65
N VAL A 34 -2.00 -1.66 28.03
CA VAL A 34 -2.22 -2.63 29.11
C VAL A 34 -2.29 -1.91 30.44
N VAL A 35 -3.36 -2.15 31.18
CA VAL A 35 -3.57 -1.57 32.51
C VAL A 35 -2.56 -2.15 33.50
N GLY A 36 -1.87 -1.26 34.23
CA GLY A 36 -0.85 -1.63 35.22
C GLY A 36 0.56 -1.72 34.64
N GLU A 37 0.75 -2.25 33.45
CA GLU A 37 2.08 -2.38 32.84
C GLU A 37 2.48 -1.14 32.02
N LYS A 38 1.50 -0.37 31.55
CA LYS A 38 1.69 0.84 30.72
C LYS A 38 2.45 0.57 29.43
N VAL A 39 2.21 -0.59 28.80
CA VAL A 39 2.81 -0.99 27.54
C VAL A 39 1.80 -0.91 26.41
N PRO A 40 2.21 -0.52 25.20
CA PRO A 40 1.33 -0.43 24.03
C PRO A 40 0.81 -1.80 23.58
N VAL A 41 -0.39 -1.77 23.01
CA VAL A 41 -0.95 -2.88 22.24
C VAL A 41 -1.34 -2.35 20.87
N GLU A 42 -0.75 -2.91 19.82
CA GLU A 42 -1.05 -2.58 18.43
C GLU A 42 -1.88 -3.68 17.82
N TYR A 43 -3.03 -3.35 17.20
CA TYR A 43 -3.96 -4.28 16.59
C TYR A 43 -3.92 -4.19 15.07
N LYS A 44 -3.79 -5.34 14.40
CA LYS A 44 -3.85 -5.42 12.94
C LYS A 44 -4.85 -6.48 12.48
N MET A 45 -5.54 -6.20 11.38
CA MET A 45 -6.33 -7.18 10.66
C MET A 45 -5.59 -7.56 9.38
N MET A 46 -5.27 -8.85 9.21
CA MET A 46 -4.50 -9.33 8.06
C MET A 46 -5.21 -10.50 7.38
N GLY A 47 -5.23 -10.48 6.03
CA GLY A 47 -5.76 -11.58 5.22
C GLY A 47 -4.84 -12.80 5.24
N VAL A 48 -3.53 -12.56 5.13
CA VAL A 48 -2.47 -13.55 5.23
C VAL A 48 -1.52 -13.12 6.34
N TRP A 49 -1.15 -14.06 7.21
CA TRP A 49 -0.21 -13.86 8.29
C TRP A 49 0.65 -15.11 8.45
N ASP A 50 1.94 -14.98 8.21
CA ASP A 50 2.95 -16.05 8.28
C ASP A 50 3.65 -16.16 9.64
N GLY A 51 3.43 -15.18 10.51
CA GLY A 51 4.02 -15.11 11.86
C GLY A 51 5.14 -14.10 11.98
N GLU A 52 5.56 -13.45 10.90
CA GLU A 52 6.62 -12.45 10.90
C GLU A 52 6.04 -11.04 10.78
N ILE A 53 6.54 -10.12 11.62
CA ILE A 53 6.12 -8.72 11.56
C ILE A 53 6.78 -8.02 10.36
N PRO A 54 6.02 -7.38 9.47
CA PRO A 54 6.59 -6.55 8.41
C PRO A 54 7.40 -5.37 8.98
N ASP A 55 8.50 -4.99 8.32
CA ASP A 55 9.42 -3.95 8.76
C ASP A 55 8.73 -2.62 9.10
N TYR A 56 7.71 -2.24 8.32
CA TYR A 56 6.96 -1.00 8.57
C TYR A 56 6.11 -1.05 9.85
N TYR A 57 5.60 -2.22 10.24
CA TYR A 57 4.93 -2.38 11.54
C TYR A 57 5.92 -2.54 12.67
N PHE A 58 7.07 -3.18 12.43
CA PHE A 58 8.16 -3.19 13.41
C PHE A 58 8.61 -1.77 13.75
N SER A 59 8.82 -0.94 12.73
CA SER A 59 9.14 0.48 12.91
C SER A 59 8.06 1.22 13.70
N GLN A 60 6.77 0.96 13.42
CA GLN A 60 5.65 1.57 14.13
C GLN A 60 5.67 1.23 15.62
N ILE A 61 5.82 -0.05 15.99
CA ILE A 61 5.82 -0.44 17.42
C ILE A 61 7.08 0.02 18.15
N GLN A 62 8.23 0.09 17.48
CA GLN A 62 9.45 0.66 18.07
C GLN A 62 9.31 2.18 18.30
N HIS A 63 8.67 2.89 17.35
CA HIS A 63 8.30 4.30 17.54
C HIS A 63 7.34 4.50 18.73
N GLN A 64 6.31 3.67 18.87
CA GLN A 64 5.41 3.72 20.00
C GLN A 64 6.14 3.49 21.32
N MET A 65 7.06 2.52 21.39
CA MET A 65 7.90 2.26 22.56
C MET A 65 8.89 3.39 22.81
N MET A 66 9.40 4.05 21.78
CA MET A 66 10.25 5.24 21.90
C MET A 66 9.52 6.37 22.63
N VAL A 67 8.33 6.72 22.17
CA VAL A 67 7.53 7.82 22.72
C VAL A 67 6.99 7.51 24.12
N THR A 68 6.54 6.28 24.35
CA THR A 68 5.96 5.87 25.64
C THR A 68 6.98 5.44 26.69
N GLN A 69 8.24 5.26 26.29
CA GLN A 69 9.30 4.67 27.11
C GLN A 69 8.96 3.25 27.60
N ALA A 70 8.09 2.54 26.86
CA ALA A 70 7.70 1.19 27.18
C ALA A 70 8.81 0.18 26.89
N PRO A 71 9.02 -0.86 27.74
CA PRO A 71 10.06 -1.85 27.53
C PRO A 71 9.71 -2.89 26.46
N TYR A 72 8.43 -3.01 26.11
CA TYR A 72 7.93 -3.90 25.07
C TYR A 72 6.54 -3.45 24.58
N CYS A 73 6.10 -4.04 23.48
CA CYS A 73 4.78 -3.83 22.89
C CYS A 73 4.14 -5.19 22.54
N TYR A 74 2.84 -5.30 22.69
CA TYR A 74 2.08 -6.42 22.15
C TYR A 74 1.62 -6.07 20.73
N PHE A 75 1.98 -6.92 19.77
CA PHE A 75 1.50 -6.86 18.39
C PHE A 75 0.47 -7.98 18.18
N VAL A 76 -0.76 -7.59 17.90
CA VAL A 76 -1.92 -8.49 17.86
C VAL A 76 -2.52 -8.51 16.47
N VAL A 77 -2.49 -9.68 15.82
CA VAL A 77 -3.04 -9.86 14.47
C VAL A 77 -4.32 -10.68 14.53
N LEU A 78 -5.41 -10.11 14.03
CA LEU A 78 -6.66 -10.82 13.74
C LEU A 78 -6.61 -11.34 12.31
N LYS A 79 -6.68 -12.67 12.15
CA LYS A 79 -6.71 -13.32 10.82
C LYS A 79 -8.12 -13.23 10.23
N VAL A 80 -8.28 -12.54 9.09
CA VAL A 80 -9.60 -12.33 8.46
C VAL A 80 -10.25 -13.64 8.01
N ALA A 81 -9.46 -14.60 7.51
CA ALA A 81 -9.96 -15.92 7.10
C ALA A 81 -10.39 -16.81 8.28
N GLN A 82 -9.96 -16.49 9.50
CA GLN A 82 -10.25 -17.22 10.74
C GLN A 82 -10.51 -16.20 11.87
N PRO A 83 -11.68 -15.54 11.91
CA PRO A 83 -11.92 -14.34 12.73
C PRO A 83 -11.88 -14.56 14.25
N ARG A 84 -11.68 -15.78 14.73
CA ARG A 84 -11.45 -16.08 16.15
C ARG A 84 -10.01 -16.43 16.49
N LEU A 85 -9.13 -16.44 15.48
CA LEU A 85 -7.74 -16.79 15.68
C LEU A 85 -6.91 -15.50 15.79
N LEU A 86 -6.50 -15.18 16.99
CA LEU A 86 -5.50 -14.14 17.26
C LEU A 86 -4.09 -14.72 17.19
N SER A 87 -3.18 -13.94 16.64
CA SER A 87 -1.75 -14.12 16.87
C SER A 87 -1.29 -12.97 17.76
N ILE A 88 -0.84 -13.31 18.97
CA ILE A 88 -0.36 -12.33 19.95
C ILE A 88 1.15 -12.52 20.08
N GLN A 89 1.90 -11.50 19.74
CA GLN A 89 3.36 -11.50 19.83
C GLN A 89 3.83 -10.35 20.71
N LYS A 90 4.87 -10.60 21.49
CA LYS A 90 5.52 -9.61 22.34
C LYS A 90 6.85 -9.21 21.71
N TYR A 91 7.00 -7.94 21.40
CA TYR A 91 8.23 -7.38 20.85
C TYR A 91 8.91 -6.51 21.90
N ASN A 92 10.15 -6.79 22.17
CA ASN A 92 10.96 -5.99 23.08
C ASN A 92 11.42 -4.70 22.41
N ARG A 93 11.67 -3.70 23.23
CA ARG A 93 12.29 -2.44 22.84
C ARG A 93 13.69 -2.70 22.32
N ASP A 94 14.00 -2.17 21.13
CA ASP A 94 15.32 -2.21 20.50
C ASP A 94 15.96 -0.81 20.56
N GLU A 95 16.90 -0.62 21.48
CA GLU A 95 17.49 0.70 21.72
C GLU A 95 18.34 1.18 20.52
N GLN A 96 19.00 0.29 19.81
CA GLN A 96 19.79 0.68 18.61
C GLN A 96 18.84 1.14 17.51
N PHE A 97 17.82 0.35 17.20
CA PHE A 97 16.82 0.70 16.21
C PHE A 97 16.12 2.03 16.53
N ILE A 98 15.74 2.22 17.81
CA ILE A 98 15.10 3.45 18.29
C ILE A 98 16.01 4.66 18.15
N THR A 99 17.31 4.51 18.41
CA THR A 99 18.29 5.59 18.24
C THR A 99 18.36 6.02 16.78
N ASP A 100 18.53 5.06 15.88
CA ASP A 100 18.60 5.31 14.44
C ASP A 100 17.29 5.92 13.88
N LEU A 101 16.14 5.41 14.37
CA LEU A 101 14.82 5.94 14.00
C LEU A 101 14.66 7.40 14.45
N ARG A 102 15.00 7.70 15.70
CA ARG A 102 14.92 9.05 16.26
C ARG A 102 15.79 10.05 15.49
N GLU A 103 17.01 9.66 15.14
CA GLU A 103 17.90 10.51 14.33
C GLU A 103 17.29 10.83 12.97
N LYS A 104 16.70 9.81 12.29
CA LYS A 104 16.02 9.99 11.02
C LYS A 104 14.80 10.92 11.14
N GLU A 105 14.00 10.77 12.19
CA GLU A 105 12.82 11.61 12.41
C GLU A 105 13.21 13.07 12.71
N ILE A 106 14.25 13.28 13.52
CA ILE A 106 14.78 14.62 13.80
C ILE A 106 15.33 15.28 12.53
N LYS A 107 16.09 14.50 11.73
CA LYS A 107 16.61 14.99 10.44
C LYS A 107 15.47 15.37 9.50
N PHE A 108 14.50 14.49 9.33
CA PHE A 108 13.33 14.74 8.47
C PHE A 108 12.56 15.98 8.91
N TRP A 109 12.35 16.14 10.24
CA TRP A 109 11.68 17.33 10.76
C TRP A 109 12.43 18.62 10.43
N ASN A 110 13.74 18.66 10.70
CA ASN A 110 14.55 19.85 10.51
C ASN A 110 14.82 20.20 9.04
N GLU A 111 15.06 19.20 8.21
CA GLU A 111 15.48 19.40 6.82
C GLU A 111 14.31 19.50 5.84
N ASN A 112 13.21 18.80 6.13
CA ASN A 112 12.05 18.75 5.26
C ASN A 112 10.88 19.56 5.82
N VAL A 113 10.39 19.22 7.03
CA VAL A 113 9.15 19.81 7.57
C VAL A 113 9.33 21.30 7.87
N LEU A 114 10.35 21.67 8.66
CA LEU A 114 10.56 23.08 9.03
C LEU A 114 10.96 23.97 7.84
N LYS A 115 11.65 23.39 6.86
CA LYS A 115 12.07 24.16 5.66
C LYS A 115 11.00 24.14 4.56
N GLY A 116 9.95 23.33 4.69
CA GLY A 116 8.94 23.15 3.64
C GLY A 116 9.51 22.52 2.35
N ILE A 117 10.59 21.75 2.46
CA ILE A 117 11.27 21.08 1.34
C ILE A 117 10.83 19.62 1.33
N PRO A 118 10.14 19.15 0.30
CA PRO A 118 9.80 17.72 0.19
C PRO A 118 11.06 16.85 0.19
N PRO A 119 11.02 15.61 0.72
CA PRO A 119 12.11 14.66 0.57
C PRO A 119 12.28 14.27 -0.90
N GLU A 120 13.45 13.71 -1.23
CA GLU A 120 13.68 13.13 -2.54
C GLU A 120 12.63 12.05 -2.85
N PRO A 121 12.06 12.03 -4.07
CA PRO A 121 11.06 11.05 -4.45
C PRO A 121 11.68 9.66 -4.55
N GLU A 122 11.10 8.69 -3.86
CA GLU A 122 11.50 7.27 -3.92
C GLU A 122 10.57 6.44 -4.81
N GLU A 123 9.33 6.91 -5.01
CA GLU A 123 8.32 6.20 -5.78
C GLU A 123 7.69 7.07 -6.87
N VAL A 124 7.13 6.39 -7.88
CA VAL A 124 6.35 7.07 -8.96
C VAL A 124 5.21 7.91 -8.39
N ARG A 125 4.65 7.52 -7.26
CA ARG A 125 3.58 8.25 -6.56
C ARG A 125 4.08 9.62 -6.08
N ASP A 126 5.29 9.69 -5.55
CA ASP A 126 5.86 10.93 -5.02
C ASP A 126 6.04 11.96 -6.15
N MET A 127 6.53 11.51 -7.31
CA MET A 127 6.64 12.36 -8.49
C MET A 127 5.28 12.93 -8.95
N LYS A 128 4.19 12.17 -8.81
CA LYS A 128 2.85 12.66 -9.13
C LYS A 128 2.34 13.70 -8.12
N LEU A 129 2.75 13.59 -6.86
CA LEU A 129 2.42 14.56 -5.81
C LEU A 129 3.22 15.85 -5.96
N LEU A 130 4.50 15.74 -6.29
CA LEU A 130 5.37 16.90 -6.53
C LEU A 130 5.01 17.65 -7.81
N ASN A 131 4.57 16.92 -8.84
CA ASN A 131 4.25 17.51 -10.15
C ASN A 131 2.81 17.15 -10.58
N PRO A 132 1.78 17.66 -9.89
CA PRO A 132 0.39 17.26 -10.13
C PRO A 132 -0.18 17.75 -11.47
N LYS A 133 0.41 18.81 -12.04
CA LYS A 133 -0.02 19.43 -13.30
C LYS A 133 1.19 19.66 -14.20
N SER A 134 0.96 19.65 -15.51
CA SER A 134 1.91 20.10 -16.51
C SER A 134 1.58 21.54 -16.91
N GLU A 135 2.56 22.24 -17.45
CA GLU A 135 2.34 23.51 -18.18
C GLU A 135 1.91 23.17 -19.60
N ASP A 136 0.82 23.79 -20.05
CA ASP A 136 0.26 23.53 -21.38
C ASP A 136 1.27 23.96 -22.46
N GLY A 137 1.52 23.05 -23.42
CA GLY A 137 2.44 23.29 -24.52
C GLY A 137 3.93 23.23 -24.17
N SER A 138 4.29 23.01 -22.90
CA SER A 138 5.69 22.82 -22.51
C SER A 138 6.26 21.51 -23.02
N SER A 139 7.51 21.51 -23.46
CA SER A 139 8.26 20.33 -23.89
C SER A 139 9.72 20.46 -23.49
N THR A 140 10.36 19.30 -23.29
CA THR A 140 11.81 19.20 -23.11
C THR A 140 12.37 18.38 -24.25
N GLU A 141 13.44 18.82 -24.86
CA GLU A 141 14.18 18.06 -25.84
C GLU A 141 14.99 16.96 -25.16
N LEU A 142 14.99 15.78 -25.75
CA LEU A 142 15.73 14.61 -25.27
C LEU A 142 16.88 14.34 -26.24
N GLU A 143 18.10 14.32 -25.73
CA GLU A 143 19.29 13.98 -26.47
C GLU A 143 19.86 12.61 -26.05
N ASP A 144 20.58 11.94 -26.97
CA ASP A 144 21.19 10.61 -26.69
C ASP A 144 22.16 10.60 -25.51
N LYS A 145 22.73 11.77 -25.18
CA LYS A 145 23.65 11.96 -24.06
C LYS A 145 22.97 12.18 -22.70
N ASP A 146 21.65 12.35 -22.70
CA ASP A 146 20.93 12.59 -21.45
C ASP A 146 20.92 11.33 -20.59
N PRO A 147 21.20 11.45 -19.28
CA PRO A 147 21.22 10.28 -18.38
C PRO A 147 19.93 9.47 -18.37
N VAL A 148 18.79 10.13 -18.66
CA VAL A 148 17.46 9.49 -18.72
C VAL A 148 17.25 8.66 -19.98
N PHE A 149 18.08 8.85 -21.03
CA PHE A 149 17.92 8.19 -22.33
C PHE A 149 18.03 6.66 -22.21
N ASP A 150 19.00 6.17 -21.45
CA ASP A 150 19.16 4.74 -21.19
C ASP A 150 17.99 4.18 -20.38
N SER A 151 17.50 4.91 -19.39
CA SER A 151 16.30 4.51 -18.62
C SER A 151 15.06 4.40 -19.53
N ILE A 152 14.93 5.26 -20.55
CA ILE A 152 13.83 5.18 -21.51
C ILE A 152 13.95 3.93 -22.37
N LYS A 153 15.16 3.61 -22.86
CA LYS A 153 15.41 2.38 -23.65
C LYS A 153 15.08 1.14 -22.83
N ASP A 154 15.63 1.05 -21.63
CA ASP A 154 15.38 -0.09 -20.72
C ASP A 154 13.90 -0.26 -20.43
N TYR A 155 13.18 0.85 -20.17
CA TYR A 155 11.73 0.82 -19.98
C TYR A 155 10.98 0.26 -21.19
N ILE A 156 11.36 0.68 -22.41
CA ILE A 156 10.75 0.20 -23.64
C ILE A 156 11.03 -1.30 -23.84
N ASP A 157 12.27 -1.74 -23.63
CA ASP A 157 12.65 -3.14 -23.76
C ASP A 157 11.92 -4.03 -22.73
N MET A 158 11.87 -3.64 -21.46
CA MET A 158 11.11 -4.34 -20.42
C MET A 158 9.61 -4.39 -20.74
N ARG A 159 9.04 -3.30 -21.27
CA ARG A 159 7.62 -3.27 -21.67
C ARG A 159 7.34 -4.27 -22.80
N ASN A 160 8.25 -4.38 -23.77
CA ASN A 160 8.13 -5.32 -24.89
C ASN A 160 8.28 -6.77 -24.41
N GLU A 161 9.18 -7.04 -23.47
CA GLU A 161 9.31 -8.34 -22.82
C GLU A 161 8.04 -8.73 -22.08
N ILE A 162 7.49 -7.84 -21.25
CA ILE A 162 6.20 -8.04 -20.54
C ILE A 162 5.08 -8.36 -21.54
N LYS A 163 5.01 -7.65 -22.67
CA LYS A 163 4.02 -7.92 -23.71
C LYS A 163 4.19 -9.33 -24.30
N GLY A 164 5.43 -9.75 -24.53
CA GLY A 164 5.76 -11.10 -25.00
C GLY A 164 5.36 -12.19 -23.98
N LEU A 165 5.69 -11.97 -22.70
CA LEU A 165 5.32 -12.88 -21.61
C LEU A 165 3.80 -12.98 -21.43
N LYS A 166 3.08 -11.87 -21.48
CA LYS A 166 1.60 -11.86 -21.43
C LYS A 166 1.00 -12.70 -22.55
N LYS A 167 1.50 -12.57 -23.80
CA LYS A 167 1.04 -13.40 -24.93
C LYS A 167 1.27 -14.90 -24.67
N LYS A 168 2.42 -15.27 -24.12
CA LYS A 168 2.70 -16.67 -23.72
C LYS A 168 1.75 -17.14 -22.64
N MET A 169 1.49 -16.31 -21.60
CA MET A 169 0.53 -16.62 -20.55
C MET A 169 -0.89 -16.82 -21.10
N ASP A 170 -1.33 -15.97 -22.03
CA ASP A 170 -2.66 -16.10 -22.67
C ASP A 170 -2.78 -17.43 -23.45
N THR A 171 -1.72 -17.87 -24.15
CA THR A 171 -1.68 -19.16 -24.80
C THR A 171 -1.81 -20.32 -23.81
N LEU A 172 -1.06 -20.28 -22.68
CA LEU A 172 -1.17 -21.29 -21.63
C LEU A 172 -2.56 -21.30 -20.98
N LYS A 173 -3.11 -20.11 -20.73
CA LYS A 173 -4.46 -19.95 -20.19
C LYS A 173 -5.50 -20.53 -21.13
N LEU A 174 -5.38 -20.30 -22.45
CA LEU A 174 -6.26 -20.89 -23.46
C LEU A 174 -6.25 -22.41 -23.39
N ASN A 175 -5.06 -23.04 -23.29
CA ASN A 175 -4.94 -24.48 -23.17
C ASN A 175 -5.65 -25.00 -21.91
N VAL A 176 -5.47 -24.33 -20.77
CA VAL A 176 -6.14 -24.69 -19.50
C VAL A 176 -7.65 -24.54 -19.63
N MET A 177 -8.14 -23.43 -20.17
CA MET A 177 -9.58 -23.20 -20.35
C MET A 177 -10.20 -24.22 -21.33
N SER A 178 -9.50 -24.55 -22.41
CA SER A 178 -9.93 -25.59 -23.36
C SER A 178 -10.02 -26.97 -22.70
N TRP A 179 -9.08 -27.30 -21.80
CA TRP A 179 -9.12 -28.54 -21.04
C TRP A 179 -10.25 -28.56 -20.00
N MET A 180 -10.55 -27.42 -19.37
CA MET A 180 -11.63 -27.32 -18.37
C MET A 180 -13.02 -27.48 -18.99
N GLY A 181 -13.23 -27.02 -20.23
CA GLY A 181 -14.55 -27.04 -20.87
C GLY A 181 -15.60 -26.33 -20.00
N ASP A 182 -16.71 -27.02 -19.68
CA ASP A 182 -17.81 -26.47 -18.90
C ASP A 182 -17.61 -26.59 -17.37
N ASN A 183 -16.47 -27.06 -16.91
CA ASN A 183 -16.22 -27.23 -15.48
C ASN A 183 -15.87 -25.91 -14.80
N GLU A 184 -16.48 -25.64 -13.64
CA GLU A 184 -16.25 -24.41 -12.86
C GLU A 184 -14.95 -24.40 -12.05
N SER A 185 -14.35 -25.58 -11.79
CA SER A 185 -13.14 -25.68 -10.98
C SER A 185 -12.34 -26.94 -11.29
N ALA A 186 -11.04 -26.90 -11.03
CA ALA A 186 -10.17 -28.06 -11.03
C ALA A 186 -9.53 -28.27 -9.66
N MET A 187 -9.43 -29.55 -9.28
CA MET A 187 -8.87 -29.99 -8.01
C MET A 187 -7.54 -30.71 -8.23
N TYR A 188 -6.59 -30.50 -7.33
CA TYR A 188 -5.35 -31.28 -7.26
C TYR A 188 -5.06 -31.61 -5.80
N LEU A 189 -4.90 -32.88 -5.46
CA LEU A 189 -4.72 -33.39 -4.08
C LEU A 189 -5.71 -32.73 -3.09
N ASP A 190 -7.01 -32.84 -3.41
CA ASP A 190 -8.13 -32.29 -2.64
C ASP A 190 -8.12 -30.76 -2.42
N ARG A 191 -7.26 -30.03 -3.13
CA ARG A 191 -7.21 -28.57 -3.13
C ARG A 191 -7.71 -28.02 -4.45
N LYS A 192 -8.57 -26.99 -4.36
CA LYS A 192 -9.01 -26.25 -5.54
C LYS A 192 -7.85 -25.41 -6.07
N VAL A 193 -7.37 -25.72 -7.28
CA VAL A 193 -6.25 -25.03 -7.93
C VAL A 193 -6.68 -24.11 -9.05
N ILE A 194 -7.87 -24.36 -9.64
CA ILE A 194 -8.44 -23.49 -10.68
C ILE A 194 -9.90 -23.20 -10.34
N SER A 195 -10.33 -21.97 -10.60
CA SER A 195 -11.73 -21.55 -10.55
C SER A 195 -12.06 -20.72 -11.80
N TRP A 196 -13.04 -21.18 -12.55
CA TRP A 196 -13.54 -20.51 -13.75
C TRP A 196 -15.06 -20.59 -13.78
N LYS A 197 -15.70 -19.72 -12.96
CA LYS A 197 -17.14 -19.70 -12.74
C LYS A 197 -17.82 -18.59 -13.51
N SER A 198 -19.04 -18.84 -13.93
CA SER A 198 -19.94 -17.78 -14.37
C SER A 198 -20.25 -16.83 -13.21
N THR A 199 -20.22 -15.53 -13.49
CA THR A 199 -20.74 -14.53 -12.57
C THR A 199 -22.27 -14.55 -12.58
N LYS A 200 -22.90 -14.09 -11.51
CA LYS A 200 -24.33 -13.85 -11.52
C LYS A 200 -24.65 -12.65 -12.40
N ASP A 201 -25.83 -12.69 -13.02
CA ASP A 201 -26.35 -11.52 -13.71
C ASP A 201 -26.51 -10.35 -12.74
N TYR A 202 -26.20 -9.15 -13.21
CA TYR A 202 -26.35 -7.92 -12.45
C TYR A 202 -26.97 -6.83 -13.32
N LEU A 203 -27.60 -5.88 -12.67
CA LEU A 203 -28.15 -4.71 -13.35
C LEU A 203 -27.03 -3.70 -13.59
N GLU A 204 -26.87 -3.30 -14.85
CA GLU A 204 -25.97 -2.23 -15.25
C GLU A 204 -26.78 -0.96 -15.52
N PHE A 205 -26.28 0.18 -15.02
CA PHE A 205 -26.91 1.46 -15.26
C PHE A 205 -26.58 1.95 -16.69
N ASP A 206 -27.63 2.12 -17.50
CA ASP A 206 -27.48 2.73 -18.85
C ASP A 206 -27.32 4.25 -18.72
N GLU A 207 -26.08 4.69 -18.49
CA GLU A 207 -25.73 6.10 -18.38
C GLU A 207 -26.07 6.87 -19.65
N THR A 208 -25.87 6.27 -20.83
CA THR A 208 -26.11 6.91 -22.11
C THR A 208 -27.61 7.17 -22.35
N GLY A 209 -28.44 6.16 -22.10
CA GLY A 209 -29.89 6.28 -22.18
C GLY A 209 -30.42 7.27 -21.14
N PHE A 210 -29.95 7.16 -19.90
CA PHE A 210 -30.35 8.07 -18.83
C PHE A 210 -30.00 9.53 -19.11
N CYS A 211 -28.81 9.80 -19.63
CA CYS A 211 -28.39 11.16 -20.01
C CYS A 211 -29.27 11.74 -21.13
N LYS A 212 -29.70 10.91 -22.08
CA LYS A 212 -30.57 11.30 -23.18
C LYS A 212 -32.01 11.59 -22.72
N ASP A 213 -32.54 10.74 -21.88
CA ASP A 213 -33.92 10.81 -21.45
C ASP A 213 -34.16 11.81 -20.28
N PHE A 214 -33.13 12.00 -19.44
CA PHE A 214 -33.17 12.85 -18.23
C PHE A 214 -31.97 13.79 -18.12
N PRO A 215 -31.69 14.67 -19.11
CA PRO A 215 -30.48 15.49 -19.17
C PRO A 215 -30.32 16.44 -17.97
N ASP A 216 -31.41 17.01 -17.47
CA ASP A 216 -31.35 17.94 -16.34
C ASP A 216 -31.02 17.23 -15.02
N ILE A 217 -31.53 16.01 -14.84
CA ILE A 217 -31.24 15.20 -13.67
C ILE A 217 -29.77 14.73 -13.75
N TYR A 218 -29.29 14.26 -14.92
CA TYR A 218 -27.92 13.87 -15.12
C TYR A 218 -26.96 15.01 -14.78
N LYS A 219 -27.21 16.22 -15.32
CA LYS A 219 -26.39 17.41 -15.06
C LYS A 219 -26.36 17.79 -13.56
N LYS A 220 -27.49 17.65 -12.85
CA LYS A 220 -27.58 17.96 -11.41
C LYS A 220 -26.70 17.03 -10.56
N TYR A 221 -26.52 15.77 -10.97
CA TYR A 221 -25.79 14.75 -10.20
C TYR A 221 -24.41 14.44 -10.76
N THR A 222 -23.98 15.08 -11.84
CA THR A 222 -22.61 15.01 -12.35
C THR A 222 -21.76 16.14 -11.78
N ARG A 223 -20.45 15.87 -11.62
CA ARG A 223 -19.47 16.85 -11.16
C ARG A 223 -18.20 16.72 -11.98
N ASN A 224 -17.54 17.84 -12.20
CA ASN A 224 -16.20 17.81 -12.80
C ASN A 224 -15.21 17.14 -11.85
N LYS A 225 -14.53 16.13 -12.36
CA LYS A 225 -13.40 15.49 -11.67
C LYS A 225 -12.11 16.08 -12.23
N ALA A 226 -11.22 16.51 -11.35
CA ALA A 226 -9.92 17.02 -11.78
C ALA A 226 -9.16 15.96 -12.60
N GLY A 227 -8.61 16.38 -13.73
CA GLY A 227 -7.72 15.55 -14.53
C GLY A 227 -6.41 15.25 -13.80
N HIS A 228 -5.66 14.28 -14.30
CA HIS A 228 -4.35 13.90 -13.76
C HIS A 228 -3.34 13.76 -14.90
N ARG A 229 -2.07 13.90 -14.60
CA ARG A 229 -1.00 13.66 -15.57
C ARG A 229 -0.92 12.18 -15.93
N ARG A 230 -0.92 11.88 -17.23
CA ARG A 230 -0.76 10.52 -17.74
C ARG A 230 0.66 10.37 -18.31
N PHE A 231 1.45 9.48 -17.70
CA PHE A 231 2.78 9.17 -18.19
C PHE A 231 2.72 8.12 -19.30
N LEU A 232 3.30 8.45 -20.46
CA LEU A 232 3.37 7.56 -21.61
C LEU A 232 4.75 7.68 -22.25
N ILE A 233 5.43 6.55 -22.46
CA ILE A 233 6.64 6.48 -23.30
C ILE A 233 6.24 5.85 -24.62
N LYS A 234 6.41 6.60 -25.72
CA LYS A 234 6.28 6.10 -27.10
C LYS A 234 7.55 5.39 -27.51
N GLU A 235 7.47 4.57 -28.54
CA GLU A 235 8.67 3.99 -29.16
C GLU A 235 9.54 5.09 -29.74
N ILE A 236 10.83 5.01 -29.48
CA ILE A 236 11.86 5.85 -30.08
C ILE A 236 12.68 4.96 -31.04
N ILE A 237 13.00 5.50 -32.20
CA ILE A 237 13.88 4.82 -33.15
C ILE A 237 15.31 5.09 -32.70
N TYR A 238 15.97 4.08 -32.16
CA TYR A 238 17.39 4.11 -31.83
C TYR A 238 18.09 2.92 -32.46
N GLU A 239 19.30 3.13 -32.98
CA GLU A 239 20.11 2.04 -33.47
C GLU A 239 20.57 1.17 -32.31
N LYS A 240 20.19 -0.12 -32.31
CA LYS A 240 20.77 -1.09 -31.38
C LYS A 240 22.24 -1.28 -31.75
N LYS A 241 23.13 -0.79 -30.93
CA LYS A 241 24.57 -1.07 -31.00
C LYS A 241 24.85 -2.51 -30.62
#